data_e3876f86974054b807e3646aa4c7dd36
#
_entry.id   e3876f86974054b807e3646aa4c7dd36
#
_cell.length_a   1.000
_cell.length_b   1.000
_cell.length_c   1.000
_cell.angle_alpha   90.00
_cell.angle_beta   90.00
_cell.angle_gamma   90.00
#
_symmetry.space_group_name_H-M   'P 1'
#
loop_
_entity.id
_entity.type
_entity.pdbx_description
1 polymer ?
#
loop_
_entity_poly.entity_id
_entity_poly.type
_entity_poly.pdbx_seq_one_letter_code
_entity_poly.pdbx_strand_id
1 'polypeptide(L)'
;VTTLSTRMLETARRGELHHAIILHGPSMAALRELSVRLAKTLNCTQGSTGDDCMSCQRIDRRIHPDVHFIEVGGEKKMISIDQIRDLVENATMRPYEGRTKVFIVDPADGMTPGGANSLLKTLEEPPRDTNFILLTRSPDLLLPTIRSRSQWVYVGDTRRALTGPRESLRARQVALLDDGDELAAGILDLLHRWSTRGESAALLAVAALVSNHDDPKDALALLGSILCDLVALDPRESLDPKKLADIRAHVPPIRLLAAADASLAAIRNLAVNADVRLLAEQVVSALV
;
A
#
# COMPACT_ATOMS: atom_id res chain seq x y z
N VAL A 1 9.18 11.74 -8.02
CA VAL A 1 10.01 10.89 -7.14
C VAL A 1 10.99 11.74 -6.34
N THR A 2 11.34 12.94 -6.83
CA THR A 2 12.55 13.65 -6.38
C THR A 2 12.44 14.36 -5.01
N THR A 3 11.24 14.74 -4.55
CA THR A 3 11.16 15.65 -3.38
C THR A 3 11.05 14.93 -2.02
N LEU A 4 10.24 13.89 -1.90
CA LEU A 4 10.01 13.21 -0.62
C LEU A 4 11.19 12.28 -0.26
N SER A 5 11.66 11.48 -1.23
CA SER A 5 12.82 10.61 -1.05
C SER A 5 14.08 11.42 -0.70
N THR A 6 14.27 12.60 -1.34
CA THR A 6 15.41 13.48 -1.05
C THR A 6 15.32 14.03 0.38
N ARG A 7 14.16 14.49 0.81
CA ARG A 7 13.95 14.96 2.19
C ARG A 7 14.22 13.86 3.23
N MET A 8 13.75 12.64 2.97
CA MET A 8 14.03 11.51 3.87
C MET A 8 15.53 11.22 4.01
N LEU A 9 16.26 11.22 2.89
CA LEU A 9 17.69 11.01 2.91
C LEU A 9 18.42 12.15 3.65
N GLU A 10 17.95 13.39 3.54
CA GLU A 10 18.47 14.52 4.32
C GLU A 10 18.19 14.36 5.82
N THR A 11 16.96 13.95 6.20
CA THR A 11 16.59 13.66 7.59
C THR A 11 17.43 12.52 8.15
N ALA A 12 17.65 11.45 7.35
CA ALA A 12 18.53 10.35 7.74
C ALA A 12 19.98 10.79 7.95
N ARG A 13 20.51 11.70 7.11
CA ARG A 13 21.87 12.26 7.29
C ARG A 13 22.03 13.04 8.57
N ARG A 14 20.97 13.73 9.02
CA ARG A 14 20.96 14.51 10.27
C ARG A 14 20.79 13.62 11.51
N GLY A 15 20.50 12.34 11.34
CA GLY A 15 20.17 11.43 12.45
C GLY A 15 18.79 11.68 13.05
N GLU A 16 17.91 12.39 12.34
CA GLU A 16 16.57 12.77 12.79
C GLU A 16 15.48 11.82 12.24
N LEU A 17 15.90 10.70 11.63
CA LEU A 17 14.97 9.73 11.06
C LEU A 17 14.19 9.04 12.18
N HIS A 18 12.88 8.91 12.02
CA HIS A 18 12.07 8.17 12.98
C HIS A 18 12.56 6.70 13.07
N HIS A 19 12.60 6.15 14.28
CA HIS A 19 13.13 4.81 14.55
C HIS A 19 12.41 3.71 13.78
N ALA A 20 11.12 3.88 13.45
CA ALA A 20 10.32 2.95 12.68
C ALA A 20 9.63 3.65 11.52
N ILE A 21 9.86 3.18 10.30
CA ILE A 21 9.30 3.75 9.07
C ILE A 21 8.60 2.66 8.28
N ILE A 22 7.37 2.95 7.85
CA ILE A 22 6.65 2.15 6.86
C ILE A 22 6.83 2.82 5.51
N LEU A 23 7.65 2.23 4.64
CA LEU A 23 7.70 2.59 3.23
C LEU A 23 6.61 1.83 2.48
N HIS A 24 5.68 2.56 1.89
CA HIS A 24 4.60 1.94 1.14
C HIS A 24 4.42 2.59 -0.24
N GLY A 25 3.96 1.81 -1.21
CA GLY A 25 3.77 2.27 -2.58
C GLY A 25 3.58 1.12 -3.56
N PRO A 26 3.30 1.41 -4.83
CA PRO A 26 2.92 0.40 -5.83
C PRO A 26 4.07 -0.50 -6.24
N SER A 27 5.32 -0.01 -6.17
CA SER A 27 6.49 -0.72 -6.66
C SER A 27 7.38 -1.21 -5.52
N MET A 28 7.37 -2.52 -5.24
CA MET A 28 8.32 -3.13 -4.28
C MET A 28 9.79 -2.88 -4.66
N ALA A 29 10.11 -2.82 -5.94
CA ALA A 29 11.45 -2.49 -6.40
C ALA A 29 11.89 -1.09 -5.94
N ALA A 30 11.01 -0.08 -6.07
CA ALA A 30 11.28 1.28 -5.61
C ALA A 30 11.37 1.36 -4.07
N LEU A 31 10.56 0.58 -3.33
CA LEU A 31 10.64 0.50 -1.87
C LEU A 31 11.98 -0.09 -1.42
N ARG A 32 12.41 -1.19 -2.05
CA ARG A 32 13.71 -1.85 -1.80
C ARG A 32 14.87 -0.91 -2.10
N GLU A 33 14.86 -0.25 -3.26
CA GLU A 33 15.89 0.71 -3.63
C GLU A 33 16.01 1.83 -2.59
N LEU A 34 14.89 2.44 -2.19
CA LEU A 34 14.90 3.51 -1.18
C LEU A 34 15.36 3.00 0.19
N SER A 35 14.95 1.80 0.61
CA SER A 35 15.37 1.22 1.89
C SER A 35 16.88 1.00 1.96
N VAL A 36 17.49 0.48 0.88
CA VAL A 36 18.94 0.33 0.76
C VAL A 36 19.65 1.69 0.78
N ARG A 37 19.14 2.68 0.05
CA ARG A 37 19.68 4.05 0.07
C ARG A 37 19.62 4.69 1.45
N LEU A 38 18.54 4.47 2.22
CA LEU A 38 18.42 4.91 3.61
C LEU A 38 19.45 4.21 4.50
N ALA A 39 19.60 2.89 4.38
CA ALA A 39 20.59 2.12 5.15
C ALA A 39 22.02 2.61 4.87
N LYS A 40 22.35 2.88 3.60
CA LYS A 40 23.62 3.49 3.21
C LYS A 40 23.78 4.89 3.81
N THR A 41 22.77 5.75 3.72
CA THR A 41 22.81 7.10 4.27
C THR A 41 23.06 7.12 5.77
N LEU A 42 22.41 6.19 6.51
CA LEU A 42 22.56 6.03 7.94
C LEU A 42 23.98 5.55 8.33
N ASN A 43 24.62 4.70 7.53
CA ASN A 43 25.89 4.05 7.86
C ASN A 43 27.07 4.47 6.97
N CYS A 44 26.90 5.43 6.07
CA CYS A 44 27.97 5.90 5.20
C CYS A 44 29.06 6.62 6.01
N THR A 45 30.31 6.14 5.91
CA THR A 45 31.46 6.73 6.59
C THR A 45 31.94 8.04 5.96
N GLN A 46 31.61 8.28 4.69
CA GLN A 46 31.98 9.49 3.95
C GLN A 46 30.94 10.60 4.00
N GLY A 47 29.80 10.37 4.70
CA GLY A 47 28.72 11.36 4.82
C GLY A 47 27.98 11.67 3.51
N SER A 48 28.32 10.99 2.41
CA SER A 48 27.64 11.07 1.13
C SER A 48 26.74 9.84 0.92
N THR A 49 25.74 9.94 0.03
CA THR A 49 25.02 8.76 -0.47
C THR A 49 25.81 8.04 -1.57
N GLY A 50 27.14 8.28 -1.62
CA GLY A 50 28.03 7.69 -2.60
C GLY A 50 28.28 6.21 -2.29
N ASP A 51 28.35 5.43 -3.34
CA ASP A 51 28.46 3.96 -3.25
C ASP A 51 29.90 3.47 -3.04
N ASP A 52 30.86 4.39 -2.81
CA ASP A 52 32.30 4.09 -2.89
C ASP A 52 32.92 3.68 -1.56
N CYS A 53 32.27 3.93 -0.41
CA CYS A 53 32.83 3.52 0.86
C CYS A 53 32.58 2.02 1.14
N MET A 54 33.45 1.41 1.93
CA MET A 54 33.37 -0.01 2.28
C MET A 54 32.03 -0.40 2.93
N SER A 55 31.44 0.46 3.77
CA SER A 55 30.14 0.25 4.38
C SER A 55 29.05 0.18 3.30
N CYS A 56 29.00 1.14 2.36
CA CYS A 56 28.03 1.15 1.27
C CYS A 56 28.15 -0.10 0.38
N GLN A 57 29.38 -0.50 0.04
CA GLN A 57 29.62 -1.70 -0.77
C GLN A 57 29.17 -3.00 -0.05
N ARG A 58 29.38 -3.09 1.28
CA ARG A 58 28.90 -4.23 2.08
C ARG A 58 27.37 -4.26 2.16
N ILE A 59 26.72 -3.11 2.26
CA ILE A 59 25.25 -3.00 2.24
C ILE A 59 24.70 -3.49 0.91
N ASP A 60 25.29 -3.09 -0.22
CA ASP A 60 24.88 -3.57 -1.56
C ASP A 60 25.01 -5.09 -1.71
N ARG A 61 26.08 -5.64 -1.15
CA ARG A 61 26.31 -7.08 -1.16
C ARG A 61 25.52 -7.83 -0.08
N ARG A 62 24.73 -7.13 0.75
CA ARG A 62 23.95 -7.68 1.87
C ARG A 62 24.79 -8.42 2.93
N ILE A 63 26.03 -7.97 3.15
CA ILE A 63 26.97 -8.55 4.12
C ILE A 63 27.42 -7.56 5.19
N HIS A 64 26.74 -6.42 5.32
CA HIS A 64 27.03 -5.46 6.37
C HIS A 64 26.51 -5.96 7.71
N PRO A 65 27.33 -6.02 8.80
CA PRO A 65 26.95 -6.63 10.07
C PRO A 65 25.80 -5.91 10.78
N ASP A 66 25.61 -4.62 10.51
CA ASP A 66 24.58 -3.81 11.15
C ASP A 66 23.37 -3.51 10.24
N VAL A 67 23.28 -4.14 9.05
CA VAL A 67 22.14 -4.00 8.14
C VAL A 67 21.56 -5.38 7.86
N HIS A 68 20.37 -5.64 8.38
CA HIS A 68 19.72 -6.93 8.34
C HIS A 68 18.51 -6.88 7.40
N PHE A 69 18.45 -7.83 6.49
CA PHE A 69 17.33 -8.02 5.57
C PHE A 69 16.49 -9.20 6.04
N ILE A 70 15.26 -8.93 6.48
CA ILE A 70 14.30 -9.92 6.93
C ILE A 70 13.31 -10.15 5.79
N GLU A 71 13.47 -11.24 5.10
CA GLU A 71 12.69 -11.58 3.91
C GLU A 71 11.87 -12.84 4.14
N VAL A 72 10.86 -13.02 3.30
CA VAL A 72 10.00 -14.20 3.32
C VAL A 72 10.87 -15.45 3.08
N GLY A 73 10.77 -16.43 3.95
CA GLY A 73 11.51 -17.67 3.87
C GLY A 73 10.63 -18.92 4.01
N GLY A 74 11.15 -20.06 3.57
CA GLY A 74 10.50 -21.36 3.69
C GLY A 74 9.29 -21.58 2.77
N GLU A 75 8.66 -22.75 2.92
CA GLU A 75 7.52 -23.19 2.08
C GLU A 75 6.28 -22.31 2.24
N LYS A 76 6.06 -21.70 3.40
CA LYS A 76 4.86 -20.90 3.72
C LYS A 76 4.91 -19.48 3.17
N LYS A 77 6.00 -19.05 2.56
CA LYS A 77 6.19 -17.69 2.02
C LYS A 77 5.76 -16.58 3.01
N MET A 78 6.10 -16.76 4.30
CA MET A 78 5.82 -15.82 5.38
C MET A 78 7.07 -15.58 6.21
N ILE A 79 7.17 -14.39 6.81
CA ILE A 79 8.19 -14.07 7.81
C ILE A 79 7.74 -14.70 9.15
N SER A 80 8.53 -15.64 9.64
CA SER A 80 8.20 -16.42 10.84
C SER A 80 8.37 -15.60 12.12
N ILE A 81 7.77 -16.09 13.20
CA ILE A 81 7.97 -15.51 14.54
C ILE A 81 9.42 -15.59 14.99
N ASP A 82 10.13 -16.65 14.62
CA ASP A 82 11.54 -16.85 15.02
C ASP A 82 12.44 -15.82 14.31
N GLN A 83 12.23 -15.55 13.02
CA GLN A 83 12.95 -14.48 12.32
C GLN A 83 12.75 -13.11 13.00
N ILE A 84 11.55 -12.82 13.50
CA ILE A 84 11.28 -11.55 14.19
C ILE A 84 11.87 -11.57 15.61
N ARG A 85 11.92 -12.71 16.30
CA ARG A 85 12.61 -12.82 17.61
C ARG A 85 14.11 -12.60 17.46
N ASP A 86 14.71 -13.19 16.45
CA ASP A 86 16.14 -12.98 16.13
C ASP A 86 16.42 -11.50 15.83
N LEU A 87 15.51 -10.84 15.08
CA LEU A 87 15.58 -9.41 14.82
C LEU A 87 15.55 -8.62 16.12
N VAL A 88 14.57 -8.91 17.01
CA VAL A 88 14.40 -8.21 18.29
C VAL A 88 15.63 -8.39 19.19
N GLU A 89 16.16 -9.58 19.28
CA GLU A 89 17.38 -9.86 20.05
C GLU A 89 18.57 -9.10 19.48
N ASN A 90 18.80 -9.16 18.17
CA ASN A 90 19.85 -8.39 17.52
C ASN A 90 19.70 -6.87 17.67
N ALA A 91 18.47 -6.36 17.71
CA ALA A 91 18.21 -4.95 17.88
C ALA A 91 18.67 -4.41 19.24
N THR A 92 18.70 -5.25 20.28
CA THR A 92 19.17 -4.84 21.63
C THR A 92 20.69 -4.67 21.72
N MET A 93 21.43 -5.23 20.78
CA MET A 93 22.89 -5.13 20.74
C MET A 93 23.33 -3.83 20.11
N ARG A 94 24.47 -3.29 20.54
CA ARG A 94 25.07 -2.10 19.91
C ARG A 94 25.49 -2.38 18.46
N PRO A 95 25.52 -1.36 17.59
CA PRO A 95 26.12 -1.51 16.27
C PRO A 95 27.57 -2.02 16.37
N TYR A 96 27.98 -2.89 15.45
CA TYR A 96 29.33 -3.47 15.41
C TYR A 96 30.34 -2.53 14.77
N GLU A 97 30.03 -2.02 13.57
CA GLU A 97 30.92 -1.09 12.84
C GLU A 97 30.17 0.14 12.28
N GLY A 98 28.84 0.05 12.13
CA GLY A 98 27.99 1.14 11.65
C GLY A 98 27.67 2.17 12.72
N ARG A 99 27.04 3.27 12.31
CA ARG A 99 26.50 4.27 13.24
C ARG A 99 25.18 3.83 13.87
N THR A 100 24.41 3.01 13.12
CA THR A 100 23.11 2.53 13.57
C THR A 100 22.83 1.15 12.98
N LYS A 101 22.08 0.33 13.70
CA LYS A 101 21.52 -0.90 13.15
C LYS A 101 20.28 -0.60 12.32
N VAL A 102 20.18 -1.24 11.17
CA VAL A 102 19.05 -1.09 10.26
C VAL A 102 18.44 -2.45 9.97
N PHE A 103 17.14 -2.59 10.25
CA PHE A 103 16.37 -3.78 9.97
C PHE A 103 15.36 -3.48 8.87
N ILE A 104 15.51 -4.13 7.72
CA ILE A 104 14.62 -4.00 6.56
C ILE A 104 13.73 -5.24 6.50
N VAL A 105 12.42 -5.06 6.70
CA VAL A 105 11.43 -6.15 6.69
C VAL A 105 10.67 -6.12 5.37
N ASP A 106 10.78 -7.17 4.54
CA ASP A 106 10.31 -7.22 3.15
C ASP A 106 9.63 -8.55 2.78
N PRO A 107 8.33 -8.58 2.53
CA PRO A 107 7.34 -7.54 2.83
C PRO A 107 6.87 -7.59 4.29
N ALA A 108 6.59 -6.45 4.89
CA ALA A 108 6.16 -6.38 6.29
C ALA A 108 4.76 -6.98 6.54
N ASP A 109 3.87 -6.92 5.55
CA ASP A 109 2.58 -7.59 5.57
C ASP A 109 2.68 -9.13 5.42
N GLY A 110 3.86 -9.66 5.13
CA GLY A 110 4.19 -11.09 5.14
C GLY A 110 4.53 -11.65 6.53
N MET A 111 4.58 -10.84 7.58
CA MET A 111 4.81 -11.34 8.94
C MET A 111 3.65 -12.20 9.44
N THR A 112 3.97 -13.30 10.13
CA THR A 112 2.94 -14.04 10.89
C THR A 112 2.36 -13.15 11.99
N PRO A 113 1.08 -13.36 12.41
CA PRO A 113 0.48 -12.58 13.49
C PRO A 113 1.30 -12.61 14.79
N GLY A 114 1.90 -13.76 15.13
CA GLY A 114 2.79 -13.89 16.27
C GLY A 114 4.10 -13.11 16.13
N GLY A 115 4.67 -13.09 14.91
CA GLY A 115 5.85 -12.29 14.59
C GLY A 115 5.56 -10.79 14.70
N ALA A 116 4.48 -10.34 14.08
CA ALA A 116 4.06 -8.94 14.14
C ALA A 116 3.85 -8.46 15.59
N ASN A 117 3.19 -9.28 16.44
CA ASN A 117 3.02 -8.96 17.85
C ASN A 117 4.35 -8.93 18.64
N SER A 118 5.30 -9.81 18.30
CA SER A 118 6.63 -9.84 18.96
C SER A 118 7.42 -8.56 18.72
N LEU A 119 7.18 -7.87 17.58
CA LEU A 119 7.87 -6.62 17.24
C LEU A 119 7.34 -5.42 18.02
N LEU A 120 6.08 -5.44 18.51
CA LEU A 120 5.40 -4.27 19.07
C LEU A 120 6.15 -3.63 20.22
N LYS A 121 6.64 -4.43 21.18
CA LYS A 121 7.39 -3.88 22.33
C LYS A 121 8.65 -3.13 21.90
N THR A 122 9.35 -3.65 20.90
CA THR A 122 10.57 -3.02 20.37
C THR A 122 10.27 -1.74 19.60
N LEU A 123 9.09 -1.63 18.97
CA LEU A 123 8.63 -0.40 18.32
C LEU A 123 8.15 0.65 19.34
N GLU A 124 7.66 0.24 20.51
CA GLU A 124 7.26 1.15 21.60
C GLU A 124 8.48 1.73 22.32
N GLU A 125 9.44 0.87 22.64
CA GLU A 125 10.66 1.20 23.36
C GLU A 125 11.88 0.83 22.48
N PRO A 126 12.16 1.61 21.42
CA PRO A 126 13.20 1.26 20.47
C PRO A 126 14.59 1.33 21.11
N PRO A 127 15.45 0.34 20.87
CA PRO A 127 16.84 0.42 21.29
C PRO A 127 17.53 1.62 20.64
N ARG A 128 18.52 2.19 21.33
CA ARG A 128 19.32 3.29 20.79
C ARG A 128 20.04 2.86 19.52
N ASP A 129 20.23 3.80 18.63
CA ASP A 129 20.97 3.58 17.39
C ASP A 129 20.40 2.42 16.55
N THR A 130 19.06 2.33 16.48
CA THR A 130 18.36 1.28 15.73
C THR A 130 17.23 1.88 14.91
N ASN A 131 17.14 1.47 13.63
CA ASN A 131 16.08 1.88 12.72
C ASN A 131 15.39 0.64 12.09
N PHE A 132 14.07 0.66 12.07
CA PHE A 132 13.22 -0.34 11.42
C PHE A 132 12.60 0.25 10.15
N ILE A 133 12.79 -0.42 9.02
CA ILE A 133 12.23 -0.03 7.72
C ILE A 133 11.31 -1.17 7.25
N LEU A 134 10.02 -0.92 7.33
CA LEU A 134 8.97 -1.88 6.99
C LEU A 134 8.48 -1.61 5.58
N LEU A 135 8.61 -2.57 4.66
CA LEU A 135 8.22 -2.42 3.26
C LEU A 135 6.88 -3.10 3.01
N THR A 136 5.91 -2.41 2.42
CA THR A 136 4.63 -3.00 2.04
C THR A 136 3.98 -2.28 0.88
N ARG A 137 3.24 -3.02 0.04
CA ARG A 137 2.31 -2.42 -0.93
C ARG A 137 0.94 -2.15 -0.34
N SER A 138 0.62 -2.81 0.76
CA SER A 138 -0.71 -2.80 1.37
C SER A 138 -0.60 -2.48 2.86
N PRO A 139 -0.38 -1.21 3.23
CA PRO A 139 -0.19 -0.81 4.63
C PRO A 139 -1.39 -1.16 5.53
N ASP A 140 -2.57 -1.30 4.95
CA ASP A 140 -3.79 -1.68 5.68
C ASP A 140 -3.78 -3.14 6.18
N LEU A 141 -2.91 -3.99 5.63
CA LEU A 141 -2.71 -5.36 6.10
C LEU A 141 -1.81 -5.43 7.35
N LEU A 142 -1.08 -4.36 7.65
CA LEU A 142 -0.29 -4.29 8.87
C LEU A 142 -1.19 -4.07 10.10
N LEU A 143 -0.79 -4.63 11.23
CA LEU A 143 -1.51 -4.43 12.49
C LEU A 143 -1.64 -2.92 12.78
N PRO A 144 -2.83 -2.44 13.21
CA PRO A 144 -3.03 -1.04 13.60
C PRO A 144 -2.02 -0.56 14.66
N THR A 145 -1.58 -1.47 15.52
CA THR A 145 -0.60 -1.22 16.57
C THR A 145 0.82 -0.97 16.04
N ILE A 146 1.24 -1.61 14.94
CA ILE A 146 2.49 -1.30 14.23
C ILE A 146 2.35 0.05 13.53
N ARG A 147 1.22 0.26 12.88
CA ARG A 147 0.92 1.46 12.11
C ARG A 147 0.97 2.73 12.98
N SER A 148 0.44 2.66 14.19
CA SER A 148 0.40 3.80 15.12
C SER A 148 1.76 4.18 15.71
N ARG A 149 2.76 3.27 15.63
CA ARG A 149 4.12 3.45 16.17
C ARG A 149 5.16 3.70 15.10
N SER A 150 4.75 3.82 13.86
CA SER A 150 5.64 3.98 12.72
C SER A 150 5.29 5.23 11.92
N GLN A 151 6.30 5.88 11.38
CA GLN A 151 6.11 6.98 10.43
C GLN A 151 5.82 6.39 9.04
N TRP A 152 4.75 6.86 8.42
CA TRP A 152 4.36 6.39 7.09
C TRP A 152 4.98 7.26 6.02
N VAL A 153 5.52 6.61 5.00
CA VAL A 153 6.11 7.31 3.86
C VAL A 153 5.68 6.63 2.57
N TYR A 154 4.95 7.36 1.77
CA TYR A 154 4.56 6.92 0.44
C TYR A 154 5.73 7.09 -0.54
N VAL A 155 6.05 6.02 -1.26
CA VAL A 155 7.11 5.97 -2.27
C VAL A 155 6.46 5.75 -3.65
N GLY A 156 6.25 6.84 -4.37
CA GLY A 156 5.64 6.85 -5.69
C GLY A 156 5.64 8.26 -6.29
N ASP A 157 5.03 8.43 -7.45
CA ASP A 157 4.84 9.77 -8.02
C ASP A 157 3.84 10.54 -7.15
N THR A 158 4.28 11.65 -6.56
CA THR A 158 3.46 12.48 -5.66
C THR A 158 2.24 13.09 -6.34
N ARG A 159 2.23 13.22 -7.65
CA ARG A 159 1.04 13.58 -8.42
C ARG A 159 -0.04 12.47 -8.36
N ARG A 160 0.38 11.20 -8.11
CA ARG A 160 -0.49 10.05 -7.87
C ARG A 160 -0.79 9.81 -6.37
N ALA A 161 -0.02 10.37 -5.45
CA ALA A 161 -0.14 10.16 -4.00
C ALA A 161 -1.43 10.74 -3.36
N LEU A 162 -2.09 11.67 -4.03
CA LEU A 162 -3.44 12.13 -3.64
C LEU A 162 -4.54 11.07 -3.89
N THR A 163 -4.15 9.87 -4.30
CA THR A 163 -5.04 8.79 -4.75
C THR A 163 -4.83 7.48 -3.98
N GLY A 164 -4.55 7.52 -2.67
CA GLY A 164 -4.23 6.33 -1.85
C GLY A 164 -5.13 5.10 -2.05
N PRO A 165 -6.48 5.19 -2.06
CA PRO A 165 -7.37 4.10 -2.43
C PRO A 165 -7.27 3.69 -3.89
N ARG A 166 -7.00 4.64 -4.79
CA ARG A 166 -6.95 4.46 -6.25
C ARG A 166 -5.87 3.49 -6.72
N GLU A 167 -4.70 3.51 -6.13
CA GLU A 167 -3.53 2.78 -6.63
C GLU A 167 -3.56 1.30 -6.24
N SER A 168 -4.09 0.99 -5.06
CA SER A 168 -4.37 -0.41 -4.67
C SER A 168 -5.48 -1.04 -5.53
N LEU A 169 -6.43 -0.25 -6.00
CA LEU A 169 -7.46 -0.67 -6.94
C LEU A 169 -6.92 -0.77 -8.38
N ARG A 170 -6.08 0.18 -8.82
CA ARG A 170 -5.45 0.16 -10.16
C ARG A 170 -4.38 -0.93 -10.34
N ALA A 171 -3.58 -1.23 -9.32
CA ALA A 171 -2.55 -2.28 -9.42
C ALA A 171 -3.15 -3.68 -9.62
N ARG A 172 -4.37 -3.91 -9.12
CA ARG A 172 -5.12 -5.15 -9.40
C ARG A 172 -5.73 -5.17 -10.80
N GLN A 173 -6.05 -4.03 -11.34
CA GLN A 173 -6.74 -3.85 -12.60
C GLN A 173 -5.86 -4.08 -13.83
N VAL A 174 -4.53 -3.89 -13.75
CA VAL A 174 -3.59 -4.20 -14.84
C VAL A 174 -3.58 -5.70 -15.17
N ALA A 175 -4.01 -6.56 -14.23
CA ALA A 175 -4.13 -8.00 -14.44
C ALA A 175 -5.48 -8.43 -15.09
N LEU A 176 -6.45 -7.52 -15.21
CA LEU A 176 -7.82 -7.78 -15.67
C LEU A 176 -8.11 -7.28 -17.11
N LEU A 177 -7.08 -6.86 -17.86
CA LEU A 177 -7.24 -6.05 -19.08
C LEU A 177 -7.85 -6.78 -20.29
N ASP A 178 -8.03 -8.10 -20.29
CA ASP A 178 -8.64 -8.79 -21.45
C ASP A 178 -10.16 -8.97 -21.34
N ASP A 179 -10.73 -9.12 -20.12
CA ASP A 179 -12.19 -9.26 -19.89
C ASP A 179 -12.83 -8.05 -19.19
N GLY A 180 -12.01 -7.11 -18.69
CA GLY A 180 -12.46 -6.00 -17.84
C GLY A 180 -13.16 -4.85 -18.57
N ASP A 181 -13.01 -4.73 -19.88
CA ASP A 181 -13.57 -3.58 -20.64
C ASP A 181 -15.10 -3.68 -20.79
N GLU A 182 -15.66 -4.87 -20.99
CA GLU A 182 -17.11 -5.06 -21.06
C GLU A 182 -17.78 -4.85 -19.69
N LEU A 183 -17.19 -5.36 -18.61
CA LEU A 183 -17.68 -5.18 -17.27
C LEU A 183 -17.61 -3.71 -16.85
N ALA A 184 -16.50 -3.02 -17.15
CA ALA A 184 -16.32 -1.61 -16.88
C ALA A 184 -17.33 -0.74 -17.62
N ALA A 185 -17.56 -1.01 -18.91
CA ALA A 185 -18.55 -0.34 -19.72
C ALA A 185 -19.96 -0.56 -19.19
N GLY A 186 -20.30 -1.78 -18.79
CA GLY A 186 -21.59 -2.13 -18.20
C GLY A 186 -21.84 -1.40 -16.87
N ILE A 187 -20.86 -1.38 -15.98
CA ILE A 187 -20.95 -0.64 -14.71
C ILE A 187 -21.13 0.86 -14.97
N LEU A 188 -20.34 1.44 -15.86
CA LEU A 188 -20.41 2.87 -16.19
C LEU A 188 -21.77 3.24 -16.81
N ASP A 189 -22.32 2.39 -17.69
CA ASP A 189 -23.64 2.63 -18.30
C ASP A 189 -24.76 2.62 -17.25
N LEU A 190 -24.75 1.68 -16.33
CA LEU A 190 -25.71 1.60 -15.24
C LEU A 190 -25.60 2.80 -14.28
N LEU A 191 -24.39 3.22 -13.91
CA LEU A 191 -24.17 4.42 -13.10
C LEU A 191 -24.64 5.69 -13.81
N HIS A 192 -24.43 5.79 -15.12
CA HIS A 192 -24.90 6.89 -15.94
C HIS A 192 -26.44 6.94 -16.00
N ARG A 193 -27.11 5.82 -16.20
CA ARG A 193 -28.57 5.74 -16.20
C ARG A 193 -29.18 6.12 -14.85
N TRP A 194 -28.58 5.65 -13.77
CA TRP A 194 -28.99 6.04 -12.44
C TRP A 194 -28.83 7.55 -12.22
N SER A 195 -27.68 8.11 -12.49
CA SER A 195 -27.36 9.52 -12.18
C SER A 195 -28.17 10.50 -13.02
N THR A 196 -28.44 10.18 -14.29
CA THR A 196 -29.11 11.10 -15.23
C THR A 196 -30.62 10.91 -15.29
N ARG A 197 -31.13 9.70 -15.07
CA ARG A 197 -32.56 9.36 -15.20
C ARG A 197 -33.24 9.03 -13.87
N GLY A 198 -32.48 8.96 -12.76
CA GLY A 198 -33.00 8.57 -11.44
C GLY A 198 -33.43 7.11 -11.36
N GLU A 199 -32.95 6.24 -12.27
CA GLU A 199 -33.31 4.82 -12.30
C GLU A 199 -32.66 4.06 -11.14
N SER A 200 -33.28 4.02 -9.97
CA SER A 200 -32.76 3.32 -8.78
C SER A 200 -32.49 1.82 -9.04
N ALA A 201 -33.27 1.19 -9.93
CA ALA A 201 -33.03 -0.19 -10.35
C ALA A 201 -31.64 -0.40 -11.01
N ALA A 202 -31.04 0.64 -11.60
CA ALA A 202 -29.71 0.57 -12.19
C ALA A 202 -28.63 0.35 -11.14
N LEU A 203 -28.77 0.90 -9.92
CA LEU A 203 -27.83 0.63 -8.82
C LEU A 203 -27.89 -0.84 -8.35
N LEU A 204 -29.08 -1.41 -8.26
CA LEU A 204 -29.23 -2.83 -7.93
C LEU A 204 -28.66 -3.72 -9.06
N ALA A 205 -28.78 -3.28 -10.32
CA ALA A 205 -28.15 -3.98 -11.44
C ALA A 205 -26.61 -3.91 -11.39
N VAL A 206 -26.01 -2.81 -10.90
CA VAL A 206 -24.55 -2.75 -10.64
C VAL A 206 -24.16 -3.79 -9.60
N ALA A 207 -24.90 -3.85 -8.48
CA ALA A 207 -24.61 -4.83 -7.43
C ALA A 207 -24.75 -6.27 -7.93
N ALA A 208 -25.78 -6.55 -8.75
CA ALA A 208 -25.97 -7.86 -9.38
C ALA A 208 -24.85 -8.20 -10.38
N LEU A 209 -24.43 -7.24 -11.19
CA LEU A 209 -23.34 -7.41 -12.17
C LEU A 209 -22.03 -7.77 -11.47
N VAL A 210 -21.71 -7.08 -10.36
CA VAL A 210 -20.51 -7.32 -9.57
C VAL A 210 -20.59 -8.66 -8.84
N SER A 211 -21.75 -9.02 -8.24
CA SER A 211 -21.89 -10.25 -7.47
C SER A 211 -21.93 -11.52 -8.32
N ASN A 212 -22.37 -11.42 -9.56
CA ASN A 212 -22.46 -12.54 -10.49
C ASN A 212 -21.19 -12.73 -11.35
N HIS A 213 -20.17 -11.90 -11.13
CA HIS A 213 -18.90 -12.04 -11.84
C HIS A 213 -18.12 -13.26 -11.31
N ASP A 214 -17.36 -13.92 -12.18
CA ASP A 214 -16.55 -15.11 -11.84
C ASP A 214 -15.55 -14.85 -10.70
N ASP A 215 -14.95 -13.66 -10.67
CA ASP A 215 -14.18 -13.14 -9.53
C ASP A 215 -14.82 -11.87 -8.95
N PRO A 216 -15.66 -12.01 -7.90
CA PRO A 216 -16.33 -10.87 -7.28
C PRO A 216 -15.39 -9.87 -6.63
N LYS A 217 -14.19 -10.30 -6.20
CA LYS A 217 -13.20 -9.44 -5.60
C LYS A 217 -12.62 -8.48 -6.62
N ASP A 218 -12.36 -8.97 -7.81
CA ASP A 218 -11.86 -8.19 -8.92
C ASP A 218 -12.96 -7.25 -9.46
N ALA A 219 -14.20 -7.72 -9.54
CA ALA A 219 -15.33 -6.89 -9.93
C ALA A 219 -15.59 -5.73 -8.93
N LEU A 220 -15.48 -5.98 -7.61
CA LEU A 220 -15.54 -4.92 -6.59
C LEU A 220 -14.37 -3.94 -6.71
N ALA A 221 -13.17 -4.43 -7.02
CA ALA A 221 -12.00 -3.58 -7.23
C ALA A 221 -12.18 -2.69 -8.48
N LEU A 222 -12.76 -3.24 -9.54
CA LEU A 222 -13.10 -2.49 -10.76
C LEU A 222 -14.15 -1.41 -10.48
N LEU A 223 -15.24 -1.74 -9.79
CA LEU A 223 -16.25 -0.76 -9.36
C LEU A 223 -15.62 0.38 -8.56
N GLY A 224 -14.84 0.06 -7.52
CA GLY A 224 -14.16 1.06 -6.71
C GLY A 224 -13.21 1.93 -7.53
N SER A 225 -12.52 1.36 -8.53
CA SER A 225 -11.64 2.09 -9.43
C SER A 225 -12.43 3.07 -10.33
N ILE A 226 -13.57 2.66 -10.88
CA ILE A 226 -14.45 3.53 -11.67
C ILE A 226 -14.96 4.70 -10.81
N LEU A 227 -15.36 4.42 -9.57
CA LEU A 227 -15.80 5.46 -8.63
C LEU A 227 -14.69 6.46 -8.31
N CYS A 228 -13.45 5.99 -8.18
CA CYS A 228 -12.28 6.87 -8.02
C CYS A 228 -12.01 7.69 -9.29
N ASP A 229 -12.15 7.10 -10.48
CA ASP A 229 -11.97 7.82 -11.74
C ASP A 229 -13.04 8.89 -11.95
N LEU A 230 -14.26 8.68 -11.44
CA LEU A 230 -15.32 9.69 -11.41
C LEU A 230 -14.96 10.92 -10.55
N VAL A 231 -14.12 10.80 -9.57
CA VAL A 231 -13.64 11.96 -8.75
C VAL A 231 -12.40 12.59 -9.35
N ALA A 232 -11.62 11.84 -10.15
CA ALA A 232 -10.35 12.33 -10.68
C ALA A 232 -10.50 13.38 -11.77
N LEU A 233 -9.49 14.24 -11.83
CA LEU A 233 -9.36 15.22 -12.93
C LEU A 233 -8.86 14.57 -14.23
N ASP A 234 -8.24 13.41 -14.14
CA ASP A 234 -7.63 12.67 -15.27
C ASP A 234 -8.13 11.21 -15.26
N PRO A 235 -9.30 10.94 -15.86
CA PRO A 235 -9.85 9.59 -15.93
C PRO A 235 -9.10 8.73 -16.95
N ARG A 236 -9.32 7.41 -16.86
CA ARG A 236 -8.75 6.47 -17.84
C ARG A 236 -9.24 6.72 -19.25
N GLU A 237 -8.33 6.52 -20.22
CA GLU A 237 -8.65 6.62 -21.65
C GLU A 237 -9.66 5.57 -22.13
N SER A 238 -9.78 4.43 -21.43
CA SER A 238 -10.70 3.34 -21.78
C SER A 238 -12.17 3.59 -21.43
N LEU A 239 -12.47 4.60 -20.59
CA LEU A 239 -13.83 4.92 -20.18
C LEU A 239 -14.39 6.07 -21.00
N ASP A 240 -15.71 6.00 -21.33
CA ASP A 240 -16.40 7.04 -22.08
C ASP A 240 -16.38 8.38 -21.32
N PRO A 241 -15.64 9.38 -21.82
CA PRO A 241 -15.45 10.65 -21.11
C PRO A 241 -16.75 11.45 -20.98
N LYS A 242 -17.70 11.25 -21.88
CA LYS A 242 -18.99 11.94 -21.84
C LYS A 242 -19.86 11.41 -20.70
N LYS A 243 -19.95 10.08 -20.55
CA LYS A 243 -20.68 9.46 -19.43
C LYS A 243 -20.08 9.83 -18.09
N LEU A 244 -18.73 9.88 -17.99
CA LEU A 244 -18.05 10.33 -16.80
C LEU A 244 -18.39 11.76 -16.43
N ALA A 245 -18.42 12.68 -17.40
CA ALA A 245 -18.78 14.08 -17.20
C ALA A 245 -20.23 14.23 -16.74
N ASP A 246 -21.15 13.49 -17.34
CA ASP A 246 -22.57 13.51 -16.99
C ASP A 246 -22.80 12.99 -15.55
N ILE A 247 -22.15 11.89 -15.15
CA ILE A 247 -22.25 11.39 -13.76
C ILE A 247 -21.70 12.41 -12.76
N ARG A 248 -20.56 13.02 -13.05
CA ARG A 248 -19.95 14.06 -12.21
C ARG A 248 -20.84 15.29 -12.01
N ALA A 249 -21.61 15.62 -13.01
CA ALA A 249 -22.54 16.76 -12.94
C ALA A 249 -23.73 16.50 -11.99
N HIS A 250 -24.11 15.23 -11.78
CA HIS A 250 -25.30 14.86 -11.02
C HIS A 250 -24.99 14.24 -9.65
N VAL A 251 -23.79 13.66 -9.45
CA VAL A 251 -23.41 12.98 -8.22
C VAL A 251 -22.33 13.76 -7.47
N PRO A 252 -22.58 14.19 -6.22
CA PRO A 252 -21.58 14.89 -5.43
C PRO A 252 -20.30 14.06 -5.22
N PRO A 253 -19.10 14.67 -5.34
CA PRO A 253 -17.83 13.96 -5.19
C PRO A 253 -17.70 13.20 -3.86
N ILE A 254 -18.29 13.71 -2.79
CA ILE A 254 -18.26 13.07 -1.46
C ILE A 254 -18.96 11.72 -1.45
N ARG A 255 -20.04 11.55 -2.21
CA ARG A 255 -20.75 10.26 -2.34
C ARG A 255 -19.96 9.26 -3.16
N LEU A 256 -19.30 9.72 -4.23
CA LEU A 256 -18.41 8.89 -5.04
C LEU A 256 -17.23 8.37 -4.21
N LEU A 257 -16.64 9.22 -3.37
CA LEU A 257 -15.58 8.85 -2.45
C LEU A 257 -16.06 7.85 -1.39
N ALA A 258 -17.24 8.09 -0.78
CA ALA A 258 -17.81 7.18 0.20
C ALA A 258 -18.07 5.78 -0.40
N ALA A 259 -18.58 5.72 -1.63
CA ALA A 259 -18.78 4.45 -2.32
C ALA A 259 -17.45 3.75 -2.70
N ALA A 260 -16.42 4.52 -3.08
CA ALA A 260 -15.09 3.97 -3.33
C ALA A 260 -14.47 3.37 -2.04
N ASP A 261 -14.61 4.05 -0.89
CA ASP A 261 -14.16 3.54 0.41
C ASP A 261 -14.96 2.30 0.83
N ALA A 262 -16.27 2.29 0.59
CA ALA A 262 -17.12 1.12 0.83
C ALA A 262 -16.69 -0.09 -0.03
N SER A 263 -16.29 0.14 -1.30
CA SER A 263 -15.74 -0.92 -2.17
C SER A 263 -14.46 -1.53 -1.60
N LEU A 264 -13.54 -0.72 -1.07
CA LEU A 264 -12.34 -1.21 -0.39
C LEU A 264 -12.67 -2.00 0.88
N ALA A 265 -13.65 -1.55 1.67
CA ALA A 265 -14.11 -2.27 2.84
C ALA A 265 -14.76 -3.61 2.46
N ALA A 266 -15.55 -3.65 1.39
CA ALA A 266 -16.16 -4.88 0.86
C ALA A 266 -15.10 -5.91 0.44
N ILE A 267 -14.04 -5.48 -0.27
CA ILE A 267 -12.93 -6.36 -0.67
C ILE A 267 -12.24 -6.98 0.56
N ARG A 268 -12.06 -6.21 1.65
CA ARG A 268 -11.49 -6.73 2.90
C ARG A 268 -12.42 -7.75 3.56
N ASN A 269 -13.71 -7.49 3.55
CA ASN A 269 -14.72 -8.35 4.19
C ASN A 269 -14.96 -9.66 3.43
N LEU A 270 -14.71 -9.70 2.12
CA LEU A 270 -14.73 -10.95 1.33
C LEU A 270 -13.72 -11.99 1.85
N ALA A 271 -12.61 -11.55 2.44
CA ALA A 271 -11.63 -12.46 3.04
C ALA A 271 -12.17 -13.21 4.28
N VAL A 272 -13.33 -12.81 4.83
CA VAL A 272 -13.93 -13.35 6.05
C VAL A 272 -15.26 -14.05 5.77
N ASN A 273 -15.48 -14.58 4.57
CA ASN A 273 -16.72 -15.29 4.14
C ASN A 273 -18.00 -14.44 4.18
N ALA A 274 -17.93 -13.17 3.87
CA ALA A 274 -19.11 -12.32 3.75
C ALA A 274 -19.85 -12.54 2.42
N ASP A 275 -21.17 -12.32 2.42
CA ASP A 275 -22.01 -12.40 1.22
C ASP A 275 -21.64 -11.28 0.24
N VAL A 276 -21.19 -11.68 -0.96
CA VAL A 276 -20.75 -10.77 -2.04
C VAL A 276 -21.85 -9.80 -2.44
N ARG A 277 -23.09 -10.28 -2.55
CA ARG A 277 -24.22 -9.48 -2.99
C ARG A 277 -24.52 -8.37 -1.99
N LEU A 278 -24.54 -8.72 -0.70
CA LEU A 278 -24.73 -7.75 0.38
C LEU A 278 -23.63 -6.68 0.39
N LEU A 279 -22.37 -7.09 0.16
CA LEU A 279 -21.26 -6.17 0.08
C LEU A 279 -21.37 -5.23 -1.12
N ALA A 280 -21.76 -5.74 -2.29
CA ALA A 280 -21.98 -4.92 -3.49
C ALA A 280 -23.16 -3.93 -3.31
N GLU A 281 -24.24 -4.37 -2.66
CA GLU A 281 -25.38 -3.50 -2.31
C GLU A 281 -24.97 -2.40 -1.32
N GLN A 282 -24.08 -2.67 -0.36
CA GLN A 282 -23.54 -1.65 0.55
C GLN A 282 -22.71 -0.60 -0.21
N VAL A 283 -21.91 -0.99 -1.20
CA VAL A 283 -21.14 -0.06 -2.02
C VAL A 283 -22.04 0.89 -2.80
N VAL A 284 -23.07 0.35 -3.47
CA VAL A 284 -23.98 1.20 -4.26
C VAL A 284 -24.92 2.04 -3.40
N SER A 285 -25.26 1.59 -2.17
CA SER A 285 -26.06 2.40 -1.23
C SER A 285 -25.31 3.64 -0.73
N ALA A 286 -23.99 3.61 -0.72
CA ALA A 286 -23.17 4.79 -0.37
C ALA A 286 -23.26 5.92 -1.43
N LEU A 287 -23.80 5.64 -2.61
CA LEU A 287 -24.05 6.64 -3.66
C LEU A 287 -25.35 7.43 -3.43
N VAL A 288 -26.30 6.87 -2.69
CA VAL A 288 -27.61 7.47 -2.42
C VAL A 288 -27.57 8.29 -1.15
#